data_17ce1de4cca21835b22e521dba90d4ec
#
_entry.id   17ce1de4cca21835b22e521dba90d4ec
#
_cell.length_a   1.000
_cell.length_b   1.000
_cell.length_c   1.000
_cell.angle_alpha   90.00
_cell.angle_beta   90.00
_cell.angle_gamma   90.00
#
_symmetry.space_group_name_H-M   'P 1'
#
loop_
_entity.id
_entity.type
_entity.pdbx_description
1 polymer ?
#
loop_
_entity_poly.entity_id
_entity_poly.type
_entity_poly.pdbx_seq_one_letter_code
_entity_poly.pdbx_strand_id
1 'polypeptide(L)'
;IGTVFRNKRIKAVVCKIPGVKGNLNNVVDLEAIQERGRRFNREMRELDDKQCRMRQVGTAHLMEIMDDHDLLPTHNYKFGSHKDAPKIDSAVWTSFFTQGIPDGCWIGCNMACAKAIDDYEITTGPYAGQKVIVDGPEYETAAGLGSNGGFFDPRYIIETNFYCDTYGICTITWGTSLAFMQECYENGILNKERTGGLELKFGNIPDALELLHRVARGEGFGLIAGQGIRRMKKIFAEK
;
A
#
# COMPACT_ATOMS: atom_id res chain seq x y z
N ILE A 1 -6.20 -10.86 -8.61
CA ILE A 1 -6.90 -12.06 -8.09
C ILE A 1 -8.40 -11.79 -7.99
N GLY A 2 -8.85 -10.68 -7.40
CA GLY A 2 -10.26 -10.37 -7.20
C GLY A 2 -11.12 -10.44 -8.47
N THR A 3 -10.63 -9.94 -9.60
CA THR A 3 -11.33 -10.05 -10.90
C THR A 3 -11.54 -11.49 -11.34
N VAL A 4 -10.58 -12.39 -11.07
CA VAL A 4 -10.70 -13.82 -11.37
C VAL A 4 -11.76 -14.46 -10.49
N PHE A 5 -11.77 -14.17 -9.19
CA PHE A 5 -12.78 -14.63 -8.24
C PHE A 5 -14.18 -14.18 -8.67
N ARG A 6 -14.35 -12.89 -9.02
CA ARG A 6 -15.61 -12.36 -9.53
C ARG A 6 -16.08 -13.09 -10.78
N ASN A 7 -15.17 -13.26 -11.76
CA ASN A 7 -15.48 -13.97 -13.02
C ASN A 7 -15.91 -15.42 -12.77
N LYS A 8 -15.28 -16.09 -11.82
CA LYS A 8 -15.60 -17.47 -11.40
C LYS A 8 -16.76 -17.54 -10.40
N ARG A 9 -17.33 -16.40 -9.98
CA ARG A 9 -18.39 -16.29 -8.97
C ARG A 9 -18.02 -16.92 -7.62
N ILE A 10 -16.72 -16.88 -7.27
CA ILE A 10 -16.19 -17.35 -5.99
C ILE A 10 -16.27 -16.20 -5.00
N LYS A 11 -16.99 -16.39 -3.89
CA LYS A 11 -17.08 -15.38 -2.81
C LYS A 11 -15.98 -15.49 -1.78
N ALA A 12 -15.60 -16.72 -1.45
CA ALA A 12 -14.56 -16.98 -0.47
C ALA A 12 -13.92 -18.34 -0.71
N VAL A 13 -12.69 -18.49 -0.26
CA VAL A 13 -12.00 -19.77 -0.07
C VAL A 13 -11.66 -19.88 1.40
N VAL A 14 -12.15 -20.92 2.05
CA VAL A 14 -11.90 -21.16 3.48
C VAL A 14 -10.93 -22.33 3.62
N CYS A 15 -9.76 -22.08 4.21
CA CYS A 15 -8.80 -23.10 4.56
C CYS A 15 -8.95 -23.43 6.05
N LYS A 16 -9.42 -24.64 6.38
CA LYS A 16 -9.52 -25.12 7.75
C LYS A 16 -8.38 -26.08 8.04
N ILE A 17 -7.45 -25.68 8.88
CA ILE A 17 -6.31 -26.48 9.29
C ILE A 17 -6.53 -26.92 10.75
N PRO A 18 -6.54 -28.23 11.07
CA PRO A 18 -6.89 -28.75 12.40
C PRO A 18 -5.75 -28.58 13.44
N GLY A 19 -5.07 -27.47 13.44
CA GLY A 19 -3.99 -27.12 14.37
C GLY A 19 -2.60 -27.43 13.84
N VAL A 20 -1.62 -26.69 14.36
CA VAL A 20 -0.20 -26.84 14.01
C VAL A 20 0.43 -27.80 15.04
N LYS A 21 0.15 -29.08 14.95
CA LYS A 21 0.85 -30.10 15.77
C LYS A 21 1.67 -31.02 14.86
N GLY A 22 2.98 -31.07 15.09
CA GLY A 22 3.88 -31.95 14.39
C GLY A 22 4.41 -31.41 13.04
N ASN A 23 5.04 -32.27 12.28
CA ASN A 23 5.65 -31.96 10.99
C ASN A 23 4.58 -31.96 9.87
N LEU A 24 3.95 -30.83 9.63
CA LEU A 24 2.90 -30.69 8.64
C LEU A 24 3.38 -30.81 7.18
N ASN A 25 4.68 -30.62 6.94
CA ASN A 25 5.24 -30.54 5.60
C ASN A 25 5.95 -31.79 5.13
N ASN A 26 5.96 -32.87 5.93
CA ASN A 26 6.65 -34.12 5.61
C ASN A 26 8.12 -33.89 5.15
N VAL A 27 8.84 -33.05 5.85
CA VAL A 27 10.23 -32.73 5.49
C VAL A 27 11.10 -33.98 5.58
N VAL A 28 12.03 -34.13 4.65
CA VAL A 28 12.90 -35.31 4.54
C VAL A 28 13.83 -35.41 5.74
N ASP A 29 14.35 -34.28 6.22
CA ASP A 29 15.22 -34.18 7.37
C ASP A 29 14.78 -33.02 8.27
N LEU A 30 14.00 -33.37 9.29
CA LEU A 30 13.45 -32.40 10.23
C LEU A 30 14.54 -31.76 11.11
N GLU A 31 15.54 -32.55 11.52
CA GLU A 31 16.60 -32.06 12.40
C GLU A 31 17.47 -31.02 11.69
N ALA A 32 17.87 -31.30 10.45
CA ALA A 32 18.67 -30.37 9.65
C ALA A 32 17.90 -29.07 9.37
N ILE A 33 16.58 -29.14 9.11
CA ILE A 33 15.77 -27.94 8.89
C ILE A 33 15.63 -27.11 10.18
N GLN A 34 15.40 -27.76 11.31
CA GLN A 34 15.32 -27.08 12.60
C GLN A 34 16.65 -26.44 13.01
N GLU A 35 17.77 -27.11 12.76
CA GLU A 35 19.10 -26.55 13.02
C GLU A 35 19.36 -25.31 12.16
N ARG A 36 19.11 -25.41 10.86
CA ARG A 36 19.24 -24.26 9.95
C ARG A 36 18.32 -23.11 10.32
N GLY A 37 17.07 -23.41 10.68
CA GLY A 37 16.12 -22.40 11.16
C GLY A 37 16.62 -21.69 12.42
N ARG A 38 17.15 -22.43 13.40
CA ARG A 38 17.76 -21.83 14.60
C ARG A 38 18.98 -20.95 14.26
N ARG A 39 19.83 -21.42 13.32
CA ARG A 39 20.99 -20.65 12.87
C ARG A 39 20.55 -19.34 12.19
N PHE A 40 19.67 -19.39 11.21
CA PHE A 40 19.19 -18.20 10.51
C PHE A 40 18.46 -17.22 11.44
N ASN A 41 17.69 -17.73 12.40
CA ASN A 41 17.07 -16.89 13.43
C ASN A 41 18.10 -16.11 14.24
N ARG A 42 19.20 -16.75 14.60
CA ARG A 42 20.29 -16.10 15.33
C ARG A 42 21.01 -15.08 14.46
N GLU A 43 21.41 -15.48 13.25
CA GLU A 43 22.05 -14.59 12.27
C GLU A 43 21.23 -13.33 12.01
N MET A 44 19.91 -13.46 11.84
CA MET A 44 19.03 -12.31 11.62
C MET A 44 18.93 -11.37 12.84
N ARG A 45 19.08 -11.88 14.07
CA ARG A 45 19.11 -11.04 15.27
C ARG A 45 20.43 -10.32 15.48
N GLU A 46 21.50 -10.87 14.90
CA GLU A 46 22.86 -10.35 14.97
C GLU A 46 23.22 -9.43 13.80
N LEU A 47 22.26 -9.20 12.88
CA LEU A 47 22.42 -8.25 11.77
C LEU A 47 22.65 -6.83 12.29
N ASP A 48 23.36 -6.02 11.50
CA ASP A 48 23.57 -4.62 11.83
C ASP A 48 22.26 -3.81 11.86
N ASP A 49 22.29 -2.63 12.45
CA ASP A 49 21.10 -1.78 12.63
C ASP A 49 20.39 -1.46 11.32
N LYS A 50 21.11 -1.36 10.20
CA LYS A 50 20.51 -1.09 8.90
C LYS A 50 19.67 -2.27 8.41
N GLN A 51 20.16 -3.48 8.59
CA GLN A 51 19.45 -4.69 8.19
C GLN A 51 18.33 -5.03 9.18
N CYS A 52 18.53 -4.79 10.48
CA CYS A 52 17.50 -4.95 11.50
C CYS A 52 16.33 -3.99 11.34
N ARG A 53 16.50 -2.84 10.69
CA ARG A 53 15.43 -1.85 10.50
C ARG A 53 14.21 -2.44 9.76
N MET A 54 14.41 -3.35 8.82
CA MET A 54 13.31 -4.06 8.15
C MET A 54 12.39 -4.74 9.16
N ARG A 55 12.96 -5.38 10.19
CA ARG A 55 12.19 -6.02 11.25
C ARG A 55 11.54 -5.01 12.20
N GLN A 56 12.23 -3.91 12.50
CA GLN A 56 11.78 -2.90 13.46
C GLN A 56 10.72 -1.99 12.87
N VAL A 57 10.97 -1.47 11.68
CA VAL A 57 10.17 -0.43 11.04
C VAL A 57 9.31 -0.96 9.89
N GLY A 58 9.60 -2.17 9.40
CA GLY A 58 8.98 -2.70 8.20
C GLY A 58 9.63 -2.16 6.93
N THR A 59 9.00 -2.42 5.80
CA THR A 59 9.52 -2.00 4.48
C THR A 59 9.50 -0.48 4.31
N ALA A 60 8.75 0.25 5.14
CA ALA A 60 8.70 1.71 5.12
C ALA A 60 10.08 2.37 5.32
N HIS A 61 11.08 1.65 5.89
CA HIS A 61 12.45 2.15 5.99
C HIS A 61 13.12 2.37 4.63
N LEU A 62 12.56 1.82 3.56
CA LEU A 62 13.07 2.07 2.20
C LEU A 62 12.73 3.49 1.69
N MET A 63 11.83 4.22 2.34
CA MET A 63 11.45 5.56 1.89
C MET A 63 12.65 6.50 1.81
N GLU A 64 13.42 6.60 2.91
CA GLU A 64 14.61 7.44 2.95
C GLU A 64 15.73 6.92 2.04
N ILE A 65 15.92 5.59 1.94
CA ILE A 65 16.94 5.00 1.08
C ILE A 65 16.65 5.32 -0.39
N MET A 66 15.40 5.23 -0.80
CA MET A 66 15.00 5.54 -2.18
C MET A 66 15.09 7.03 -2.48
N ASP A 67 14.74 7.90 -1.53
CA ASP A 67 14.88 9.34 -1.68
C ASP A 67 16.35 9.77 -1.79
N ASP A 68 17.21 9.23 -0.94
CA ASP A 68 18.66 9.50 -0.93
C ASP A 68 19.38 9.08 -2.22
N HIS A 69 18.83 8.10 -2.94
CA HIS A 69 19.40 7.57 -4.18
C HIS A 69 18.66 8.02 -5.45
N ASP A 70 17.77 9.02 -5.35
CA ASP A 70 16.91 9.50 -6.44
C ASP A 70 16.06 8.37 -7.09
N LEU A 71 15.56 7.44 -6.28
CA LEU A 71 14.75 6.28 -6.69
C LEU A 71 13.33 6.31 -6.13
N LEU A 72 12.98 7.31 -5.30
CA LEU A 72 11.64 7.44 -4.73
C LEU A 72 10.65 7.91 -5.81
N PRO A 73 9.65 7.07 -6.18
CA PRO A 73 8.65 7.49 -7.17
C PRO A 73 7.96 8.78 -6.75
N THR A 74 8.06 9.81 -7.57
CA THR A 74 7.49 11.13 -7.28
C THR A 74 6.84 11.71 -8.52
N HIS A 75 5.60 12.20 -8.39
CA HIS A 75 4.80 12.79 -9.47
C HIS A 75 4.78 11.91 -10.74
N ASN A 76 4.22 10.71 -10.60
CA ASN A 76 4.15 9.70 -11.67
C ASN A 76 5.52 9.34 -12.25
N TYR A 77 6.50 9.08 -11.36
CA TYR A 77 7.89 8.71 -11.70
C TYR A 77 8.66 9.81 -12.47
N LYS A 78 8.19 11.05 -12.43
CA LYS A 78 8.87 12.19 -13.06
C LYS A 78 10.15 12.59 -12.32
N PHE A 79 10.15 12.40 -11.01
CA PHE A 79 11.29 12.67 -10.13
C PHE A 79 11.58 11.44 -9.28
N GLY A 80 12.81 11.32 -8.80
CA GLY A 80 13.27 10.25 -7.93
C GLY A 80 13.42 10.65 -6.47
N SER A 81 13.24 11.94 -6.13
CA SER A 81 13.35 12.50 -4.78
C SER A 81 12.45 13.71 -4.59
N HIS A 82 12.20 14.10 -3.34
CA HIS A 82 11.40 15.27 -3.03
C HIS A 82 11.76 15.88 -1.65
N LYS A 83 11.81 17.20 -1.58
CA LYS A 83 12.09 17.96 -0.33
C LYS A 83 11.15 17.62 0.84
N ASP A 84 9.94 17.19 0.56
CA ASP A 84 8.93 16.81 1.56
C ASP A 84 8.92 15.30 1.89
N ALA A 85 9.79 14.48 1.28
CA ALA A 85 9.91 13.05 1.56
C ALA A 85 10.10 12.75 3.06
N PRO A 86 10.82 13.54 3.85
CA PRO A 86 10.94 13.32 5.30
C PRO A 86 9.61 13.35 6.07
N LYS A 87 8.54 13.88 5.49
CA LYS A 87 7.21 13.85 6.13
C LYS A 87 6.53 12.48 6.09
N ILE A 88 7.06 11.57 5.28
CA ILE A 88 6.57 10.20 5.10
C ILE A 88 7.71 9.16 5.17
N ASP A 89 8.76 9.47 5.91
CA ASP A 89 9.90 8.58 6.14
C ASP A 89 9.63 7.54 7.24
N SER A 90 10.59 6.67 7.50
CA SER A 90 10.46 5.61 8.49
C SER A 90 10.27 6.12 9.92
N ALA A 91 10.78 7.28 10.27
CA ALA A 91 10.61 7.87 11.60
C ALA A 91 9.14 8.26 11.83
N VAL A 92 8.51 8.84 10.80
CA VAL A 92 7.09 9.17 10.82
C VAL A 92 6.25 7.90 10.95
N TRP A 93 6.49 6.87 10.14
CA TRP A 93 5.74 5.61 10.20
C TRP A 93 5.89 4.90 11.54
N THR A 94 7.09 4.88 12.12
CA THR A 94 7.35 4.30 13.44
C THR A 94 6.47 4.95 14.52
N SER A 95 6.16 6.22 14.39
CA SER A 95 5.28 6.92 15.35
C SER A 95 3.80 6.52 15.25
N PHE A 96 3.38 5.97 14.11
CA PHE A 96 2.02 5.48 13.90
C PHE A 96 1.86 3.99 14.20
N PHE A 97 2.89 3.18 13.99
CA PHE A 97 2.80 1.73 14.20
C PHE A 97 2.60 1.40 15.68
N THR A 98 1.51 0.71 15.97
CA THR A 98 1.12 0.32 17.35
C THR A 98 1.25 -1.18 17.57
N GLN A 99 1.49 -1.96 16.51
CA GLN A 99 1.64 -3.40 16.61
C GLN A 99 2.85 -3.76 17.50
N GLY A 100 2.57 -4.34 18.66
CA GLY A 100 3.60 -4.72 19.64
C GLY A 100 4.29 -6.03 19.36
N ILE A 101 3.72 -6.91 18.52
CA ILE A 101 4.24 -8.23 18.19
C ILE A 101 4.73 -8.23 16.76
N PRO A 102 6.01 -8.62 16.50
CA PRO A 102 6.51 -8.78 15.14
C PRO A 102 5.64 -9.76 14.34
N ASP A 103 5.19 -9.36 13.17
CA ASP A 103 4.36 -10.16 12.29
C ASP A 103 4.98 -10.31 10.90
N GLY A 104 4.61 -11.35 10.19
CA GLY A 104 5.13 -11.68 8.87
C GLY A 104 4.09 -12.40 8.02
N CYS A 105 4.35 -12.48 6.72
CA CYS A 105 3.45 -13.08 5.75
C CYS A 105 3.21 -14.60 5.94
N TRP A 106 3.94 -15.25 6.83
CA TRP A 106 3.73 -16.65 7.23
C TRP A 106 4.38 -16.92 8.58
N ILE A 107 3.93 -17.97 9.28
CA ILE A 107 4.29 -18.30 10.67
C ILE A 107 5.79 -18.51 10.92
N GLY A 108 6.59 -18.83 9.90
CA GLY A 108 8.02 -19.05 10.01
C GLY A 108 8.88 -17.86 9.58
N CYS A 109 8.28 -16.72 9.26
CA CYS A 109 9.03 -15.56 8.80
C CYS A 109 9.64 -14.78 9.97
N ASN A 110 10.96 -14.87 10.10
CA ASN A 110 11.70 -14.17 11.16
C ASN A 110 12.03 -12.71 10.84
N MET A 111 11.89 -12.30 9.58
CA MET A 111 12.01 -10.89 9.21
C MET A 111 10.89 -10.07 9.84
N ALA A 112 9.68 -10.63 9.90
CA ALA A 112 8.54 -10.02 10.58
C ALA A 112 8.37 -8.53 10.23
N CYS A 113 8.44 -8.21 8.92
CA CYS A 113 8.40 -6.84 8.43
C CYS A 113 6.98 -6.24 8.35
N ALA A 114 5.95 -7.06 8.48
CA ALA A 114 4.58 -6.55 8.52
C ALA A 114 4.37 -5.65 9.75
N LYS A 115 3.67 -4.55 9.54
CA LYS A 115 3.33 -3.56 10.55
C LYS A 115 1.86 -3.23 10.47
N ALA A 116 1.29 -2.75 11.57
CA ALA A 116 -0.10 -2.33 11.62
C ALA A 116 -0.29 -1.15 12.57
N ILE A 117 -1.39 -0.45 12.38
CA ILE A 117 -1.86 0.64 13.23
C ILE A 117 -3.20 0.20 13.82
N ASP A 118 -3.22 -0.05 15.12
CA ASP A 118 -4.44 -0.39 15.85
C ASP A 118 -5.17 0.89 16.26
N ASP A 119 -6.49 0.80 16.42
CA ASP A 119 -7.33 1.89 16.94
C ASP A 119 -7.20 3.23 16.18
N TYR A 120 -6.83 3.19 14.89
CA TYR A 120 -6.78 4.40 14.08
C TYR A 120 -8.19 4.95 13.86
N GLU A 121 -8.42 6.21 14.20
CA GLU A 121 -9.69 6.89 13.95
C GLU A 121 -9.71 7.46 12.54
N ILE A 122 -10.59 6.93 11.69
CA ILE A 122 -10.82 7.45 10.33
C ILE A 122 -11.47 8.81 10.40
N THR A 123 -10.94 9.78 9.66
CA THR A 123 -11.45 11.16 9.66
C THR A 123 -12.28 11.49 8.44
N THR A 124 -12.21 10.73 7.37
CA THR A 124 -12.88 11.00 6.10
C THR A 124 -13.75 9.83 5.64
N GLY A 125 -14.64 10.10 4.68
CA GLY A 125 -15.43 9.09 3.98
C GLY A 125 -16.46 8.35 4.85
N PRO A 126 -16.96 7.19 4.39
CA PRO A 126 -18.07 6.49 5.05
C PRO A 126 -17.74 5.86 6.41
N TYR A 127 -16.49 5.76 6.77
CA TYR A 127 -16.05 5.23 8.07
C TYR A 127 -15.58 6.32 9.04
N ALA A 128 -15.80 7.61 8.72
CA ALA A 128 -15.40 8.72 9.60
C ALA A 128 -15.93 8.54 11.02
N GLY A 129 -15.06 8.75 12.02
CA GLY A 129 -15.33 8.58 13.45
C GLY A 129 -15.25 7.13 13.95
N GLN A 130 -14.96 6.16 13.07
CA GLN A 130 -14.77 4.76 13.49
C GLN A 130 -13.28 4.49 13.75
N LYS A 131 -13.04 3.71 14.80
CA LYS A 131 -11.71 3.15 15.09
C LYS A 131 -11.53 1.83 14.35
N VAL A 132 -10.43 1.71 13.64
CA VAL A 132 -10.14 0.58 12.76
C VAL A 132 -8.70 0.12 12.96
N ILE A 133 -8.41 -1.09 12.48
CA ILE A 133 -7.04 -1.58 12.29
C ILE A 133 -6.66 -1.27 10.84
N VAL A 134 -5.48 -0.67 10.65
CA VAL A 134 -4.90 -0.45 9.33
C VAL A 134 -3.66 -1.32 9.19
N ASP A 135 -3.65 -2.21 8.21
CA ASP A 135 -2.50 -3.04 7.86
C ASP A 135 -1.48 -2.22 7.05
N GLY A 136 -0.26 -2.13 7.53
CA GLY A 136 0.77 -1.30 6.92
C GLY A 136 0.76 0.17 7.39
N PRO A 137 1.27 1.10 6.54
CA PRO A 137 1.61 0.88 5.12
C PRO A 137 2.98 0.22 4.92
N GLU A 138 3.08 -0.61 3.89
CA GLU A 138 4.34 -1.07 3.33
C GLU A 138 4.97 0.01 2.44
N TYR A 139 6.26 -0.15 2.07
CA TYR A 139 6.96 0.83 1.21
C TYR A 139 6.20 1.14 -0.08
N GLU A 140 5.76 0.11 -0.80
CA GLU A 140 5.04 0.30 -2.07
C GLU A 140 3.74 1.07 -1.89
N THR A 141 3.07 0.87 -0.78
CA THR A 141 1.85 1.62 -0.42
C THR A 141 2.20 3.06 -0.06
N ALA A 142 3.21 3.27 0.79
CA ALA A 142 3.63 4.60 1.22
C ALA A 142 4.15 5.45 0.06
N ALA A 143 4.96 4.88 -0.84
CA ALA A 143 5.48 5.57 -2.01
C ALA A 143 4.39 5.76 -3.09
N GLY A 144 3.62 4.72 -3.38
CA GLY A 144 2.58 4.75 -4.42
C GLY A 144 1.43 5.68 -4.11
N LEU A 145 0.90 5.63 -2.89
CA LEU A 145 -0.17 6.52 -2.42
C LEU A 145 0.34 7.90 -1.99
N GLY A 146 1.62 8.00 -1.64
CA GLY A 146 2.27 9.21 -1.15
C GLY A 146 2.99 9.98 -2.26
N SER A 147 4.32 9.89 -2.28
CA SER A 147 5.17 10.72 -3.14
C SER A 147 4.84 10.60 -4.64
N ASN A 148 4.44 9.43 -5.13
CA ASN A 148 4.08 9.25 -6.53
C ASN A 148 2.84 10.09 -6.94
N GLY A 149 1.91 10.30 -6.03
CA GLY A 149 0.75 11.21 -6.21
C GLY A 149 0.99 12.64 -5.69
N GLY A 150 2.21 12.97 -5.23
CA GLY A 150 2.53 14.26 -4.63
C GLY A 150 1.92 14.47 -3.24
N PHE A 151 1.57 13.40 -2.55
CA PHE A 151 0.98 13.44 -1.22
C PHE A 151 2.06 13.16 -0.15
N PHE A 152 2.31 14.12 0.70
CA PHE A 152 3.28 14.03 1.80
C PHE A 152 2.58 14.19 3.17
N ASP A 153 1.38 13.63 3.26
CA ASP A 153 0.58 13.55 4.49
C ASP A 153 0.39 12.07 4.88
N PRO A 154 0.99 11.62 5.99
CA PRO A 154 0.87 10.23 6.41
C PRO A 154 -0.58 9.82 6.73
N ARG A 155 -1.42 10.73 7.21
CA ARG A 155 -2.82 10.44 7.54
C ARG A 155 -3.62 10.14 6.27
N TYR A 156 -3.40 10.90 5.20
CA TYR A 156 -3.99 10.60 3.89
C TYR A 156 -3.60 9.19 3.40
N ILE A 157 -2.32 8.84 3.53
CA ILE A 157 -1.80 7.53 3.09
C ILE A 157 -2.45 6.40 3.90
N ILE A 158 -2.54 6.54 5.24
CA ILE A 158 -3.18 5.58 6.13
C ILE A 158 -4.66 5.38 5.76
N GLU A 159 -5.41 6.47 5.61
CA GLU A 159 -6.84 6.38 5.27
C GLU A 159 -7.06 5.81 3.87
N THR A 160 -6.25 6.22 2.89
CA THR A 160 -6.33 5.67 1.53
C THR A 160 -6.00 4.18 1.51
N ASN A 161 -5.00 3.74 2.28
CA ASN A 161 -4.66 2.32 2.46
C ASN A 161 -5.86 1.55 3.02
N PHE A 162 -6.43 2.01 4.12
CA PHE A 162 -7.62 1.41 4.73
C PHE A 162 -8.78 1.27 3.73
N TYR A 163 -9.05 2.33 2.97
CA TYR A 163 -10.13 2.29 1.98
C TYR A 163 -9.82 1.37 0.80
N CYS A 164 -8.58 1.31 0.34
CA CYS A 164 -8.17 0.37 -0.70
C CYS A 164 -8.41 -1.08 -0.25
N ASP A 165 -8.01 -1.43 0.96
CA ASP A 165 -8.22 -2.78 1.53
C ASP A 165 -9.71 -3.08 1.70
N THR A 166 -10.47 -2.13 2.26
CA THR A 166 -11.93 -2.27 2.46
C THR A 166 -12.67 -2.49 1.13
N TYR A 167 -12.25 -1.80 0.07
CA TYR A 167 -12.88 -1.88 -1.25
C TYR A 167 -12.31 -3.01 -2.12
N GLY A 168 -11.25 -3.68 -1.69
CA GLY A 168 -10.56 -4.69 -2.47
C GLY A 168 -9.79 -4.11 -3.66
N ILE A 169 -9.27 -2.92 -3.52
CA ILE A 169 -8.46 -2.20 -4.50
C ILE A 169 -6.99 -2.32 -4.11
N CYS A 170 -6.14 -2.77 -5.03
CA CYS A 170 -4.70 -2.84 -4.80
C CYS A 170 -4.10 -1.44 -4.66
N THR A 171 -3.44 -1.15 -3.55
CA THR A 171 -2.82 0.15 -3.23
C THR A 171 -1.80 0.58 -4.28
N ILE A 172 -0.95 -0.35 -4.75
CA ILE A 172 0.07 -0.10 -5.78
C ILE A 172 -0.59 0.32 -7.10
N THR A 173 -1.59 -0.45 -7.54
CA THR A 173 -2.30 -0.16 -8.79
C THR A 173 -3.08 1.15 -8.69
N TRP A 174 -3.69 1.41 -7.53
CA TRP A 174 -4.44 2.65 -7.31
C TRP A 174 -3.51 3.87 -7.33
N GLY A 175 -2.40 3.84 -6.57
CA GLY A 175 -1.44 4.94 -6.52
C GLY A 175 -0.87 5.28 -7.91
N THR A 176 -0.45 4.25 -8.66
CA THR A 176 0.05 4.43 -10.03
C THR A 176 -1.04 4.94 -10.98
N SER A 177 -2.27 4.45 -10.87
CA SER A 177 -3.39 4.91 -11.71
C SER A 177 -3.77 6.35 -11.40
N LEU A 178 -3.80 6.73 -10.13
CA LEU A 178 -4.08 8.09 -9.70
C LEU A 178 -3.00 9.05 -10.20
N ALA A 179 -1.72 8.72 -10.00
CA ALA A 179 -0.60 9.54 -10.47
C ALA A 179 -0.61 9.73 -12.00
N PHE A 180 -0.95 8.69 -12.75
CA PHE A 180 -1.15 8.80 -14.20
C PHE A 180 -2.29 9.77 -14.56
N MET A 181 -3.42 9.70 -13.87
CA MET A 181 -4.54 10.63 -14.11
C MET A 181 -4.18 12.07 -13.72
N GLN A 182 -3.39 12.25 -12.66
CA GLN A 182 -2.89 13.56 -12.24
C GLN A 182 -1.97 14.17 -13.31
N GLU A 183 -1.05 13.37 -13.87
CA GLU A 183 -0.21 13.83 -14.98
C GLU A 183 -1.05 14.18 -16.22
N CYS A 184 -2.06 13.37 -16.56
CA CYS A 184 -3.01 13.69 -17.63
C CYS A 184 -3.76 15.00 -17.36
N TYR A 185 -4.07 15.29 -16.11
CA TYR A 185 -4.75 16.52 -15.71
C TYR A 185 -3.82 17.74 -15.84
N GLU A 186 -2.57 17.64 -15.39
CA GLU A 186 -1.56 18.71 -15.55
C GLU A 186 -1.28 19.04 -17.02
N ASN A 187 -1.30 18.00 -17.89
CA ASN A 187 -1.09 18.19 -19.33
C ASN A 187 -2.38 18.56 -20.12
N GLY A 188 -3.48 18.84 -19.42
CA GLY A 188 -4.74 19.26 -20.05
C GLY A 188 -5.50 18.17 -20.81
N ILE A 189 -5.04 16.90 -20.71
CA ILE A 189 -5.75 15.74 -21.28
C ILE A 189 -7.04 15.49 -20.50
N LEU A 190 -6.97 15.66 -19.18
CA LEU A 190 -8.12 15.67 -18.27
C LEU A 190 -8.36 17.10 -17.75
N ASN A 191 -9.61 17.40 -17.45
CA ASN A 191 -10.04 18.66 -16.84
C ASN A 191 -11.27 18.40 -15.95
N LYS A 192 -11.76 19.41 -15.26
CA LYS A 192 -12.95 19.30 -14.38
C LYS A 192 -14.17 18.73 -15.08
N GLU A 193 -14.40 19.07 -16.33
CA GLU A 193 -15.55 18.57 -17.08
C GLU A 193 -15.44 17.07 -17.31
N ARG A 194 -14.29 16.60 -17.81
CA ARG A 194 -14.04 15.18 -18.08
C ARG A 194 -13.98 14.32 -16.81
N THR A 195 -13.57 14.88 -15.68
CA THR A 195 -13.48 14.20 -14.38
C THR A 195 -14.75 14.26 -13.54
N GLY A 196 -15.80 14.92 -14.06
CA GLY A 196 -17.05 15.11 -13.31
C GLY A 196 -16.87 16.01 -12.08
N GLY A 197 -16.11 17.10 -12.24
CA GLY A 197 -15.90 18.15 -11.25
C GLY A 197 -14.62 18.03 -10.42
N LEU A 198 -13.89 16.92 -10.52
CA LEU A 198 -12.67 16.70 -9.72
C LEU A 198 -11.44 17.42 -10.31
N GLU A 199 -10.66 18.03 -9.45
CA GLU A 199 -9.35 18.63 -9.76
C GLU A 199 -8.22 17.65 -9.44
N LEU A 200 -7.86 16.80 -10.37
CA LEU A 200 -6.86 15.77 -10.18
C LEU A 200 -5.44 16.34 -10.29
N LYS A 201 -5.09 17.31 -9.44
CA LYS A 201 -3.73 17.84 -9.31
C LYS A 201 -2.94 17.01 -8.33
N PHE A 202 -1.61 16.93 -8.52
CA PHE A 202 -0.73 16.33 -7.52
C PHE A 202 -0.93 16.98 -6.15
N GLY A 203 -1.07 16.15 -5.11
CA GLY A 203 -1.28 16.62 -3.74
C GLY A 203 -2.70 17.08 -3.39
N ASN A 204 -3.67 17.02 -4.31
CA ASN A 204 -5.06 17.37 -3.99
C ASN A 204 -5.78 16.20 -3.29
N ILE A 205 -5.67 16.15 -1.97
CA ILE A 205 -6.20 15.09 -1.11
C ILE A 205 -7.73 14.93 -1.24
N PRO A 206 -8.56 15.99 -1.13
CA PRO A 206 -10.01 15.83 -1.16
C PRO A 206 -10.51 15.13 -2.43
N ASP A 207 -10.02 15.55 -3.58
CA ASP A 207 -10.48 15.01 -4.86
C ASP A 207 -9.92 13.61 -5.15
N ALA A 208 -8.72 13.31 -4.62
CA ALA A 208 -8.13 11.97 -4.70
C ALA A 208 -8.94 10.94 -3.90
N LEU A 209 -9.35 11.28 -2.67
CA LEU A 209 -10.21 10.44 -1.83
C LEU A 209 -11.61 10.29 -2.44
N GLU A 210 -12.22 11.38 -2.88
CA GLU A 210 -13.54 11.32 -3.53
C GLU A 210 -13.50 10.43 -4.79
N LEU A 211 -12.42 10.51 -5.58
CA LEU A 211 -12.28 9.63 -6.73
C LEU A 211 -12.19 8.15 -6.33
N LEU A 212 -11.45 7.82 -5.27
CA LEU A 212 -11.38 6.47 -4.74
C LEU A 212 -12.77 5.94 -4.34
N HIS A 213 -13.53 6.76 -3.64
CA HIS A 213 -14.90 6.41 -3.27
C HIS A 213 -15.82 6.24 -4.48
N ARG A 214 -15.70 7.10 -5.52
CA ARG A 214 -16.45 6.93 -6.78
C ARG A 214 -16.05 5.64 -7.52
N VAL A 215 -14.79 5.26 -7.51
CA VAL A 215 -14.34 3.97 -8.07
C VAL A 215 -15.03 2.82 -7.34
N ALA A 216 -15.04 2.85 -6.02
CA ALA A 216 -15.66 1.80 -5.20
C ALA A 216 -17.16 1.68 -5.44
N ARG A 217 -17.85 2.81 -5.59
CA ARG A 217 -19.30 2.84 -5.87
C ARG A 217 -19.65 2.63 -7.35
N GLY A 218 -18.66 2.68 -8.25
CA GLY A 218 -18.88 2.59 -9.70
C GLY A 218 -19.63 3.81 -10.25
N GLU A 219 -19.29 5.02 -9.84
CA GLU A 219 -20.00 6.26 -10.17
C GLU A 219 -19.17 7.18 -11.06
N GLY A 220 -19.83 7.75 -12.07
CA GLY A 220 -19.26 8.81 -12.91
C GLY A 220 -17.88 8.47 -13.46
N PHE A 221 -16.91 9.38 -13.28
CA PHE A 221 -15.53 9.17 -13.70
C PHE A 221 -14.85 7.99 -12.99
N GLY A 222 -15.34 7.57 -11.83
CA GLY A 222 -14.87 6.38 -11.11
C GLY A 222 -15.00 5.09 -11.93
N LEU A 223 -16.02 4.96 -12.79
CA LEU A 223 -16.16 3.84 -13.72
C LEU A 223 -15.00 3.74 -14.73
N ILE A 224 -14.48 4.90 -15.15
CA ILE A 224 -13.35 4.98 -16.08
C ILE A 224 -12.05 4.72 -15.32
N ALA A 225 -11.85 5.38 -14.20
CA ALA A 225 -10.67 5.24 -13.35
C ALA A 225 -10.43 3.79 -12.87
N GLY A 226 -11.50 3.08 -12.53
CA GLY A 226 -11.45 1.68 -12.10
C GLY A 226 -11.08 0.66 -13.19
N GLN A 227 -10.94 1.08 -14.46
CA GLN A 227 -10.59 0.16 -15.55
C GLN A 227 -9.09 -0.09 -15.70
N GLY A 228 -8.26 0.71 -15.01
CA GLY A 228 -6.80 0.64 -15.09
C GLY A 228 -6.21 1.36 -16.30
N ILE A 229 -4.93 1.71 -16.21
CA ILE A 229 -4.22 2.61 -17.13
C ILE A 229 -4.33 2.19 -18.61
N ARG A 230 -4.20 0.90 -18.90
CA ARG A 230 -4.26 0.41 -20.29
C ARG A 230 -5.56 0.77 -21.01
N ARG A 231 -6.69 0.75 -20.31
CA ARG A 231 -8.00 1.11 -20.87
C ARG A 231 -8.21 2.61 -20.82
N MET A 232 -7.85 3.26 -19.70
CA MET A 232 -7.92 4.72 -19.58
C MET A 232 -7.18 5.43 -20.69
N LYS A 233 -5.97 4.99 -21.06
CA LYS A 233 -5.22 5.57 -22.22
C LYS A 233 -6.04 5.62 -23.49
N LYS A 234 -6.80 4.58 -23.81
CA LYS A 234 -7.64 4.55 -25.01
C LYS A 234 -8.78 5.56 -24.91
N ILE A 235 -9.48 5.58 -23.76
CA ILE A 235 -10.59 6.50 -23.50
C ILE A 235 -10.09 7.96 -23.51
N PHE A 236 -8.92 8.24 -22.93
CA PHE A 236 -8.39 9.60 -22.86
C PHE A 236 -7.90 10.12 -24.21
N ALA A 237 -7.50 9.23 -25.12
CA ALA A 237 -7.09 9.57 -26.48
C ALA A 237 -8.31 9.94 -27.38
N GLU A 238 -9.50 9.53 -27.03
CA GLU A 238 -10.74 9.95 -27.69
C GLU A 238 -11.09 11.37 -27.25
N LYS A 239 -11.15 12.30 -28.22
CA LYS A 239 -11.43 13.73 -27.98
C LYS A 239 -12.90 14.01 -27.83
#